data_bce81a707bc68c533d654e0178b87d39
#
_entry.id   bce81a707bc68c533d654e0178b87d39
#
_cell.length_a   1.000
_cell.length_b   1.000
_cell.length_c   1.000
_cell.angle_alpha   90.00
_cell.angle_beta   90.00
_cell.angle_gamma   90.00
#
_symmetry.space_group_name_H-M   'P 1'
#
loop_
_entity.id
_entity.type
_entity.pdbx_description
1 polymer ?
#
loop_
_entity_poly.entity_id
_entity_poly.type
_entity_poly.pdbx_seq_one_letter_code
_entity_poly.pdbx_strand_id
1 'polypeptide(L)'
;MAARLSISARVLFLAAVTVAALPFPAAAQIYIRTDPNGRQVWSDPPIDQPTAVYAVPGTRQQFSTTPVADARQASDYDSLIAEHAARHALRPELVKAVIQVESGFNPRAMSSKGAMGLMQLMPATARELGVRNAYDPAENIRGGTAYLRQLLDRYDGTEELALAAYTAGAGAVDRSGRRIPAYRETRDYVRKVSSAAGRGPATSLAGGRLVVYKWLEIIDGRAIPKYSTEVPHSGSYEVVRP
;
A
#
# COMPACT_ATOMS: atom_id res chain seq x y z
N MET A 1 -58.04 69.64 -33.80
CA MET A 1 -57.65 69.51 -32.38
C MET A 1 -56.80 68.28 -32.28
N ALA A 2 -55.63 68.44 -31.74
CA ALA A 2 -54.49 67.56 -31.91
C ALA A 2 -54.57 66.31 -31.02
N ALA A 3 -54.33 65.14 -31.62
CA ALA A 3 -54.08 63.92 -30.94
C ALA A 3 -52.60 63.61 -31.03
N ARG A 4 -51.92 63.52 -29.87
CA ARG A 4 -50.48 63.21 -29.75
C ARG A 4 -50.26 61.72 -29.74
N LEU A 5 -49.52 61.23 -30.71
CA LEU A 5 -48.97 59.87 -30.69
C LEU A 5 -47.80 59.82 -29.69
N SER A 6 -47.85 58.88 -28.76
CA SER A 6 -46.79 58.53 -27.91
C SER A 6 -46.07 57.28 -28.45
N ILE A 7 -44.79 57.41 -28.76
CA ILE A 7 -43.94 56.33 -29.24
C ILE A 7 -43.30 55.72 -28.04
N SER A 8 -43.70 54.48 -27.68
CA SER A 8 -43.04 53.70 -26.60
C SER A 8 -41.81 53.00 -27.18
N ALA A 9 -40.66 53.42 -26.74
CA ALA A 9 -39.39 52.74 -26.98
C ALA A 9 -39.34 51.42 -26.21
N ARG A 10 -39.36 50.30 -26.95
CA ARG A 10 -39.06 48.99 -26.36
C ARG A 10 -37.54 48.82 -26.29
N VAL A 11 -37.04 48.91 -25.09
CA VAL A 11 -35.65 48.56 -24.80
C VAL A 11 -35.55 47.03 -24.79
N LEU A 12 -34.85 46.47 -25.76
CA LEU A 12 -34.55 45.05 -25.85
C LEU A 12 -33.34 44.79 -24.92
N PHE A 13 -33.57 44.19 -23.76
CA PHE A 13 -32.50 43.68 -22.88
C PHE A 13 -31.99 42.36 -23.49
N LEU A 14 -30.81 42.40 -24.12
CA LEU A 14 -30.08 41.22 -24.53
C LEU A 14 -29.39 40.66 -23.27
N ALA A 15 -29.95 39.64 -22.63
CA ALA A 15 -29.29 38.90 -21.59
C ALA A 15 -28.20 38.02 -22.21
N ALA A 16 -26.95 38.45 -22.11
CA ALA A 16 -25.80 37.60 -22.41
C ALA A 16 -25.68 36.51 -21.35
N VAL A 17 -26.10 35.29 -21.72
CA VAL A 17 -25.84 34.09 -20.90
C VAL A 17 -24.37 33.75 -21.09
N THR A 18 -23.53 34.17 -20.13
CA THR A 18 -22.18 33.66 -19.99
C THR A 18 -22.26 32.22 -19.47
N VAL A 19 -22.15 31.26 -20.39
CA VAL A 19 -21.92 29.86 -20.02
C VAL A 19 -20.50 29.79 -19.42
N ALA A 20 -20.44 29.77 -18.09
CA ALA A 20 -19.23 29.45 -17.39
C ALA A 20 -18.83 28.00 -17.76
N ALA A 21 -17.79 27.85 -18.55
CA ALA A 21 -17.21 26.55 -18.84
C ALA A 21 -16.67 26.00 -17.50
N LEU A 22 -17.44 25.10 -16.90
CA LEU A 22 -16.96 24.30 -15.78
C LEU A 22 -15.76 23.48 -16.31
N PRO A 23 -14.64 23.44 -15.59
CA PRO A 23 -13.52 22.60 -15.99
C PRO A 23 -14.00 21.15 -15.95
N PHE A 24 -14.07 20.51 -17.11
CA PHE A 24 -14.28 19.07 -17.19
C PHE A 24 -13.14 18.41 -16.40
N PRO A 25 -13.44 17.45 -15.51
CA PRO A 25 -12.39 16.69 -14.86
C PRO A 25 -11.56 16.01 -15.95
N ALA A 26 -10.26 16.29 -15.97
CA ALA A 26 -9.33 15.63 -16.86
C ALA A 26 -9.45 14.11 -16.66
N ALA A 27 -9.96 13.42 -17.66
CA ALA A 27 -9.96 11.96 -17.66
C ALA A 27 -8.49 11.52 -17.71
N ALA A 28 -8.10 10.62 -16.83
CA ALA A 28 -6.76 10.02 -16.88
C ALA A 28 -6.63 9.31 -18.24
N GLN A 29 -5.65 9.74 -19.02
CA GLN A 29 -5.35 9.14 -20.32
C GLN A 29 -4.05 8.37 -20.20
N ILE A 30 -4.08 7.11 -20.58
CA ILE A 30 -2.88 6.29 -20.66
C ILE A 30 -2.40 6.28 -22.11
N TYR A 31 -1.15 6.64 -22.32
CA TYR A 31 -0.52 6.66 -23.63
C TYR A 31 0.25 5.35 -23.84
N ILE A 32 0.10 4.77 -25.04
CA ILE A 32 0.77 3.54 -25.41
C ILE A 32 1.72 3.85 -26.55
N ARG A 33 2.97 3.42 -26.39
CA ARG A 33 3.99 3.46 -27.44
C ARG A 33 4.60 2.08 -27.61
N THR A 34 4.93 1.72 -28.84
CA THR A 34 5.75 0.54 -29.13
C THR A 34 7.20 1.00 -29.29
N ASP A 35 8.11 0.45 -28.49
CA ASP A 35 9.54 0.72 -28.61
C ASP A 35 10.14 0.07 -29.87
N PRO A 36 11.40 0.39 -30.26
CA PRO A 36 12.05 -0.21 -31.43
C PRO A 36 12.21 -1.73 -31.34
N ASN A 37 12.05 -2.33 -30.15
CA ASN A 37 12.13 -3.76 -29.90
C ASN A 37 10.75 -4.45 -29.90
N GLY A 38 9.68 -3.72 -30.29
CA GLY A 38 8.33 -4.24 -30.35
C GLY A 38 7.61 -4.33 -28.99
N ARG A 39 8.15 -3.77 -27.90
CA ARG A 39 7.51 -3.76 -26.57
C ARG A 39 6.55 -2.59 -26.46
N GLN A 40 5.37 -2.84 -25.91
CA GLN A 40 4.43 -1.77 -25.57
C GLN A 40 4.86 -1.08 -24.27
N VAL A 41 5.09 0.22 -24.34
CA VAL A 41 5.41 1.08 -23.22
C VAL A 41 4.17 1.93 -22.90
N TRP A 42 3.73 1.90 -21.67
CA TRP A 42 2.56 2.62 -21.17
C TRP A 42 3.04 3.79 -20.32
N SER A 43 2.51 4.99 -20.54
CA SER A 43 2.93 6.19 -19.82
C SER A 43 1.78 7.16 -19.57
N ASP A 44 1.92 7.94 -18.49
CA ASP A 44 1.15 9.12 -18.15
C ASP A 44 2.15 10.12 -17.51
N PRO A 45 2.54 11.20 -18.14
CA PRO A 45 2.14 11.83 -19.41
C PRO A 45 2.75 11.19 -20.68
N PRO A 46 2.42 11.68 -21.89
CA PRO A 46 2.96 11.14 -23.11
C PRO A 46 4.49 11.34 -23.18
N ILE A 47 5.19 10.24 -23.51
CA ILE A 47 6.61 10.27 -23.81
C ILE A 47 6.72 10.20 -25.33
N ASP A 48 7.14 11.25 -25.96
CA ASP A 48 7.20 11.42 -27.44
C ASP A 48 5.82 11.27 -28.12
N GLN A 49 5.77 10.95 -29.40
CA GLN A 49 4.49 10.78 -30.11
C GLN A 49 3.83 9.46 -29.75
N PRO A 50 2.66 9.44 -29.08
CA PRO A 50 1.98 8.21 -28.73
C PRO A 50 1.38 7.53 -29.96
N THR A 51 1.50 6.21 -30.06
CA THR A 51 0.88 5.42 -31.15
C THR A 51 -0.62 5.23 -30.92
N ALA A 52 -1.08 5.27 -29.67
CA ALA A 52 -2.49 5.17 -29.31
C ALA A 52 -2.76 5.82 -27.94
N VAL A 53 -4.00 6.30 -27.77
CA VAL A 53 -4.50 6.81 -26.50
C VAL A 53 -5.62 5.88 -26.04
N TYR A 54 -5.49 5.31 -24.85
CA TYR A 54 -6.52 4.50 -24.25
C TYR A 54 -7.29 5.33 -23.21
N ALA A 55 -8.55 5.63 -23.50
CA ALA A 55 -9.46 6.25 -22.54
C ALA A 55 -10.05 5.17 -21.64
N VAL A 56 -9.76 5.24 -20.34
CA VAL A 56 -10.33 4.32 -19.34
C VAL A 56 -11.76 4.74 -19.02
N PRO A 57 -12.79 3.95 -19.39
CA PRO A 57 -14.18 4.33 -19.12
C PRO A 57 -14.48 4.26 -17.60
N GLY A 58 -14.93 5.36 -17.03
CA GLY A 58 -15.73 5.33 -15.80
C GLY A 58 -14.99 5.28 -14.46
N THR A 59 -13.71 5.57 -14.37
CA THR A 59 -13.02 5.60 -13.08
C THR A 59 -12.82 7.02 -12.54
N ARG A 60 -13.79 7.51 -11.76
CA ARG A 60 -13.54 8.51 -10.70
C ARG A 60 -12.77 7.84 -9.55
N GLN A 61 -11.68 7.21 -9.80
CA GLN A 61 -10.76 6.78 -8.74
C GLN A 61 -9.52 7.66 -8.84
N GLN A 62 -9.33 8.50 -7.82
CA GLN A 62 -8.02 8.99 -7.49
C GLN A 62 -7.15 7.76 -7.25
N PHE A 63 -6.45 7.32 -8.29
CA PHE A 63 -5.33 6.43 -8.09
C PHE A 63 -4.27 7.28 -7.39
N SER A 64 -4.18 7.10 -6.07
CA SER A 64 -2.94 7.35 -5.38
C SER A 64 -1.95 6.40 -6.05
N THR A 65 -1.20 6.88 -7.02
CA THR A 65 -0.04 6.18 -7.54
C THR A 65 0.97 6.16 -6.41
N THR A 66 0.85 5.17 -5.53
CA THR A 66 2.01 4.78 -4.72
C THR A 66 3.05 4.40 -5.77
N PRO A 67 4.22 5.07 -5.80
CA PRO A 67 5.26 4.70 -6.74
C PRO A 67 5.45 3.20 -6.64
N VAL A 68 5.43 2.50 -7.79
CA VAL A 68 5.83 1.09 -7.79
C VAL A 68 7.25 1.12 -7.25
N ALA A 69 7.46 0.59 -6.05
CA ALA A 69 8.77 0.53 -5.45
C ALA A 69 9.70 -0.11 -6.46
N ASP A 70 10.83 0.51 -6.72
CA ASP A 70 11.83 -0.08 -7.57
C ASP A 70 12.10 -1.47 -7.00
N ALA A 71 11.98 -2.52 -7.82
CA ALA A 71 12.15 -3.91 -7.38
C ALA A 71 13.50 -4.11 -6.65
N ARG A 72 14.48 -3.26 -6.95
CA ARG A 72 15.77 -3.20 -6.24
C ARG A 72 15.62 -2.72 -4.79
N GLN A 73 14.84 -1.67 -4.53
CA GLN A 73 14.60 -1.19 -3.17
C GLN A 73 13.88 -2.23 -2.31
N ALA A 74 12.97 -3.00 -2.90
CA ALA A 74 12.28 -4.06 -2.18
C ALA A 74 13.22 -5.19 -1.76
N SER A 75 14.22 -5.54 -2.61
CA SER A 75 15.20 -6.60 -2.31
C SER A 75 16.22 -6.20 -1.24
N ASP A 76 16.49 -4.90 -1.07
CA ASP A 76 17.46 -4.42 -0.08
C ASP A 76 17.05 -4.76 1.37
N TYR A 77 15.76 -4.96 1.62
CA TYR A 77 15.21 -5.28 2.94
C TYR A 77 14.83 -6.74 3.13
N ASP A 78 14.98 -7.60 2.13
CA ASP A 78 14.51 -8.99 2.18
C ASP A 78 15.12 -9.77 3.36
N SER A 79 16.40 -9.57 3.64
CA SER A 79 17.07 -10.23 4.79
C SER A 79 16.53 -9.75 6.14
N LEU A 80 16.32 -8.44 6.31
CA LEU A 80 15.75 -7.87 7.54
C LEU A 80 14.30 -8.32 7.72
N ILE A 81 13.51 -8.31 6.64
CA ILE A 81 12.12 -8.75 6.65
C ILE A 81 12.05 -10.22 7.08
N ALA A 82 12.85 -11.08 6.45
CA ALA A 82 12.86 -12.50 6.74
C ALA A 82 13.29 -12.78 8.19
N GLU A 83 14.36 -12.10 8.69
CA GLU A 83 14.84 -12.25 10.05
C GLU A 83 13.76 -11.86 11.08
N HIS A 84 13.17 -10.67 10.94
CA HIS A 84 12.19 -10.17 11.90
C HIS A 84 10.84 -10.86 11.78
N ALA A 85 10.42 -11.26 10.59
CA ALA A 85 9.25 -12.10 10.39
C ALA A 85 9.41 -13.45 11.11
N ALA A 86 10.57 -14.11 10.97
CA ALA A 86 10.85 -15.36 11.66
C ALA A 86 10.80 -15.21 13.18
N ARG A 87 11.38 -14.15 13.74
CA ARG A 87 11.37 -13.88 15.19
C ARG A 87 9.98 -13.73 15.77
N HIS A 88 9.04 -13.24 14.98
CA HIS A 88 7.65 -13.00 15.38
C HIS A 88 6.65 -14.00 14.80
N ALA A 89 7.13 -15.12 14.24
CA ALA A 89 6.30 -16.14 13.58
C ALA A 89 5.30 -15.53 12.58
N LEU A 90 5.79 -14.58 11.75
CA LEU A 90 5.05 -13.94 10.66
C LEU A 90 5.51 -14.52 9.32
N ARG A 91 4.63 -14.47 8.33
CA ARG A 91 5.00 -14.75 6.94
C ARG A 91 5.80 -13.56 6.39
N PRO A 92 7.00 -13.76 5.83
CA PRO A 92 7.77 -12.66 5.21
C PRO A 92 6.99 -11.90 4.14
N GLU A 93 6.16 -12.61 3.37
CA GLU A 93 5.31 -12.03 2.33
C GLU A 93 4.27 -11.05 2.91
N LEU A 94 3.73 -11.35 4.09
CA LEU A 94 2.81 -10.44 4.79
C LEU A 94 3.54 -9.16 5.22
N VAL A 95 4.74 -9.29 5.81
CA VAL A 95 5.55 -8.13 6.23
C VAL A 95 5.93 -7.27 5.03
N LYS A 96 6.36 -7.92 3.95
CA LYS A 96 6.70 -7.25 2.68
C LYS A 96 5.51 -6.50 2.08
N ALA A 97 4.32 -7.10 2.12
CA ALA A 97 3.08 -6.49 1.65
C ALA A 97 2.68 -5.28 2.50
N VAL A 98 2.83 -5.36 3.83
CA VAL A 98 2.61 -4.21 4.72
C VAL A 98 3.56 -3.07 4.37
N ILE A 99 4.87 -3.31 4.26
CA ILE A 99 5.87 -2.29 3.90
C ILE A 99 5.55 -1.67 2.54
N GLN A 100 5.17 -2.48 1.55
CA GLN A 100 4.78 -2.01 0.22
C GLN A 100 3.60 -1.04 0.28
N VAL A 101 2.58 -1.36 1.08
CA VAL A 101 1.36 -0.54 1.17
C VAL A 101 1.59 0.71 2.04
N GLU A 102 2.40 0.61 3.09
CA GLU A 102 2.67 1.70 4.04
C GLU A 102 3.60 2.78 3.46
N SER A 103 4.68 2.37 2.84
CA SER A 103 5.74 3.31 2.44
C SER A 103 6.23 3.14 1.01
N GLY A 104 5.82 2.07 0.31
CA GLY A 104 6.43 1.70 -0.96
C GLY A 104 7.93 1.45 -0.83
N PHE A 105 8.37 0.90 0.29
CA PHE A 105 9.78 0.68 0.65
C PHE A 105 10.62 1.95 0.83
N ASN A 106 10.00 3.10 1.06
CA ASN A 106 10.73 4.32 1.38
C ASN A 106 11.02 4.40 2.90
N PRO A 107 12.29 4.26 3.34
CA PRO A 107 12.63 4.29 4.75
C PRO A 107 12.47 5.67 5.38
N ARG A 108 12.38 6.73 4.56
CA ARG A 108 12.19 8.11 5.02
C ARG A 108 10.74 8.59 4.87
N ALA A 109 9.80 7.68 4.61
CA ALA A 109 8.41 8.04 4.48
C ALA A 109 7.88 8.63 5.79
N MET A 110 7.11 9.71 5.67
CA MET A 110 6.36 10.31 6.78
C MET A 110 4.97 10.68 6.29
N SER A 111 3.95 10.19 7.00
CA SER A 111 2.56 10.55 6.68
C SER A 111 2.19 11.91 7.26
N SER A 112 1.09 12.49 6.78
CA SER A 112 0.51 13.72 7.34
C SER A 112 0.07 13.58 8.80
N LYS A 113 -0.15 12.34 9.27
CA LYS A 113 -0.49 12.01 10.65
C LYS A 113 0.75 11.74 11.52
N GLY A 114 1.96 11.81 10.95
CA GLY A 114 3.22 11.60 11.66
C GLY A 114 3.65 10.13 11.77
N ALA A 115 3.09 9.22 10.99
CA ALA A 115 3.60 7.85 10.89
C ALA A 115 4.93 7.85 10.12
N MET A 116 5.89 7.01 10.54
CA MET A 116 7.30 7.11 10.10
C MET A 116 7.86 5.78 9.61
N GLY A 117 8.69 5.86 8.57
CA GLY A 117 9.55 4.79 8.07
C GLY A 117 8.83 3.72 7.26
N LEU A 118 9.50 2.58 7.07
CA LEU A 118 9.07 1.49 6.19
C LEU A 118 7.68 0.93 6.54
N MET A 119 7.42 0.70 7.83
CA MET A 119 6.15 0.15 8.33
C MET A 119 5.25 1.22 8.96
N GLN A 120 5.53 2.51 8.72
CA GLN A 120 4.70 3.65 9.14
C GLN A 120 4.28 3.61 10.62
N LEU A 121 5.27 3.50 11.51
CA LEU A 121 5.00 3.49 12.93
C LEU A 121 4.62 4.88 13.45
N MET A 122 3.52 4.96 14.18
CA MET A 122 3.17 6.18 14.92
C MET A 122 4.18 6.44 16.05
N PRO A 123 4.49 7.70 16.39
CA PRO A 123 5.49 8.03 17.41
C PRO A 123 5.24 7.36 18.78
N ALA A 124 3.98 7.21 19.19
CA ALA A 124 3.63 6.52 20.42
C ALA A 124 3.97 5.04 20.35
N THR A 125 3.54 4.37 19.28
CA THR A 125 3.80 2.95 19.02
C THR A 125 5.31 2.68 18.91
N ALA A 126 6.05 3.54 18.21
CA ALA A 126 7.50 3.41 18.09
C ALA A 126 8.19 3.43 19.47
N ARG A 127 7.78 4.34 20.36
CA ARG A 127 8.31 4.43 21.74
C ARG A 127 7.96 3.19 22.57
N GLU A 128 6.73 2.72 22.52
CA GLU A 128 6.27 1.52 23.23
C GLU A 128 7.06 0.27 22.82
N LEU A 129 7.46 0.20 21.54
CA LEU A 129 8.23 -0.91 20.98
C LEU A 129 9.76 -0.71 21.07
N GLY A 130 10.21 0.34 21.73
CA GLY A 130 11.62 0.65 21.91
C GLY A 130 12.36 0.97 20.60
N VAL A 131 11.66 1.54 19.63
CA VAL A 131 12.21 2.05 18.37
C VAL A 131 12.77 3.45 18.63
N ARG A 132 14.08 3.61 18.59
CA ARG A 132 14.77 4.89 18.86
C ARG A 132 14.83 5.77 17.64
N ASN A 133 15.00 5.16 16.47
CA ASN A 133 15.01 5.82 15.18
C ASN A 133 14.06 5.11 14.21
N ALA A 134 12.85 5.65 14.03
CA ALA A 134 11.86 5.05 13.14
C ALA A 134 12.21 5.16 11.64
N TYR A 135 13.26 5.91 11.27
CA TYR A 135 13.78 5.96 9.90
C TYR A 135 14.94 5.00 9.65
N ASP A 136 15.44 4.34 10.69
CA ASP A 136 16.37 3.22 10.56
C ASP A 136 15.59 1.96 10.14
N PRO A 137 15.94 1.35 8.99
CA PRO A 137 15.22 0.20 8.46
C PRO A 137 15.11 -0.98 9.42
N ALA A 138 16.22 -1.32 10.11
CA ALA A 138 16.25 -2.47 11.02
C ALA A 138 15.40 -2.22 12.26
N GLU A 139 15.49 -1.03 12.86
CA GLU A 139 14.68 -0.67 14.03
C GLU A 139 13.18 -0.58 13.64
N ASN A 140 12.86 -0.03 12.48
CA ASN A 140 11.49 0.12 12.02
C ASN A 140 10.82 -1.23 11.72
N ILE A 141 11.51 -2.11 10.96
CA ILE A 141 11.00 -3.47 10.66
C ILE A 141 10.87 -4.28 11.95
N ARG A 142 11.86 -4.21 12.86
CA ARG A 142 11.79 -4.87 14.17
C ARG A 142 10.54 -4.45 14.94
N GLY A 143 10.32 -3.15 15.07
CA GLY A 143 9.16 -2.62 15.80
C GLY A 143 7.85 -2.94 15.09
N GLY A 144 7.78 -2.74 13.76
CA GLY A 144 6.57 -2.98 12.97
C GLY A 144 6.13 -4.44 12.99
N THR A 145 7.07 -5.38 12.90
CA THR A 145 6.76 -6.82 12.99
C THR A 145 6.32 -7.22 14.39
N ALA A 146 6.92 -6.66 15.44
CA ALA A 146 6.47 -6.86 16.81
C ALA A 146 5.04 -6.36 17.01
N TYR A 147 4.73 -5.16 16.49
CA TYR A 147 3.38 -4.62 16.56
C TYR A 147 2.36 -5.47 15.80
N LEU A 148 2.70 -5.88 14.58
CA LEU A 148 1.81 -6.74 13.79
C LEU A 148 1.55 -8.08 14.51
N ARG A 149 2.57 -8.66 15.18
CA ARG A 149 2.40 -9.87 15.98
C ARG A 149 1.46 -9.65 17.16
N GLN A 150 1.62 -8.55 17.91
CA GLN A 150 0.71 -8.21 19.01
C GLN A 150 -0.76 -8.10 18.54
N LEU A 151 -0.98 -7.52 17.35
CA LEU A 151 -2.32 -7.42 16.78
C LEU A 151 -2.86 -8.78 16.35
N LEU A 152 -2.03 -9.64 15.76
CA LEU A 152 -2.44 -11.00 15.43
C LEU A 152 -2.81 -11.80 16.69
N ASP A 153 -2.03 -11.67 17.77
CA ASP A 153 -2.34 -12.32 19.05
C ASP A 153 -3.65 -11.79 19.64
N ARG A 154 -3.90 -10.49 19.57
CA ARG A 154 -5.14 -9.85 20.04
C ARG A 154 -6.37 -10.37 19.32
N TYR A 155 -6.24 -10.71 18.04
CA TYR A 155 -7.35 -11.14 17.19
C TYR A 155 -7.28 -12.62 16.81
N ASP A 156 -6.70 -13.46 17.69
CA ASP A 156 -6.68 -14.91 17.58
C ASP A 156 -6.13 -15.41 16.23
N GLY A 157 -5.11 -14.71 15.70
CA GLY A 157 -4.49 -15.04 14.42
C GLY A 157 -5.28 -14.59 13.18
N THR A 158 -6.40 -13.88 13.36
CA THR A 158 -7.21 -13.40 12.23
C THR A 158 -6.49 -12.23 11.54
N GLU A 159 -5.81 -12.54 10.42
CA GLU A 159 -4.94 -11.60 9.70
C GLU A 159 -5.70 -10.34 9.28
N GLU A 160 -6.93 -10.47 8.76
CA GLU A 160 -7.73 -9.33 8.30
C GLU A 160 -8.09 -8.36 9.44
N LEU A 161 -8.35 -8.89 10.65
CA LEU A 161 -8.62 -8.04 11.82
C LEU A 161 -7.35 -7.38 12.34
N ALA A 162 -6.22 -8.08 12.32
CA ALA A 162 -4.93 -7.51 12.67
C ALA A 162 -4.54 -6.37 11.71
N LEU A 163 -4.72 -6.56 10.41
CA LEU A 163 -4.48 -5.53 9.40
C LEU A 163 -5.45 -4.35 9.55
N ALA A 164 -6.71 -4.60 9.84
CA ALA A 164 -7.67 -3.55 10.11
C ALA A 164 -7.29 -2.74 11.36
N ALA A 165 -6.80 -3.40 12.40
CA ALA A 165 -6.31 -2.75 13.61
C ALA A 165 -5.00 -1.99 13.39
N TYR A 166 -4.14 -2.47 12.51
CA TYR A 166 -2.89 -1.80 12.15
C TYR A 166 -3.15 -0.39 11.61
N THR A 167 -4.11 -0.26 10.69
CA THR A 167 -4.43 1.04 10.08
C THR A 167 -5.45 1.89 10.85
N ALA A 168 -6.49 1.27 11.43
CA ALA A 168 -7.57 1.99 12.12
C ALA A 168 -7.38 2.08 13.64
N GLY A 169 -6.42 1.34 14.20
CA GLY A 169 -6.24 1.14 15.62
C GLY A 169 -7.15 0.03 16.19
N ALA A 170 -6.62 -0.73 17.15
CA ALA A 170 -7.32 -1.84 17.79
C ALA A 170 -8.68 -1.42 18.40
N GLY A 171 -8.74 -0.24 19.03
CA GLY A 171 -9.98 0.27 19.59
C GLY A 171 -11.12 0.45 18.58
N ALA A 172 -10.81 0.74 17.29
CA ALA A 172 -11.83 0.86 16.26
C ALA A 172 -12.40 -0.52 15.89
N VAL A 173 -11.55 -1.54 15.78
CA VAL A 173 -11.95 -2.93 15.53
C VAL A 173 -12.80 -3.48 16.68
N ASP A 174 -12.39 -3.22 17.91
CA ASP A 174 -13.13 -3.66 19.11
C ASP A 174 -14.52 -3.03 19.19
N ARG A 175 -14.63 -1.71 18.98
CA ARG A 175 -15.93 -1.00 18.92
C ARG A 175 -16.82 -1.49 17.76
N SER A 176 -16.23 -2.03 16.72
CA SER A 176 -16.97 -2.63 15.60
C SER A 176 -17.39 -4.09 15.87
N GLY A 177 -17.25 -4.55 17.12
CA GLY A 177 -17.61 -5.93 17.52
C GLY A 177 -16.64 -6.96 16.93
N ARG A 178 -15.33 -6.65 16.95
CA ARG A 178 -14.29 -7.51 16.34
C ARG A 178 -14.56 -7.80 14.86
N ARG A 179 -14.94 -6.77 14.14
CA ARG A 179 -15.14 -6.80 12.67
C ARG A 179 -14.35 -5.66 12.03
N ILE A 180 -14.06 -5.79 10.74
CA ILE A 180 -13.41 -4.71 9.99
C ILE A 180 -14.32 -3.48 10.03
N PRO A 181 -13.84 -2.33 10.57
CA PRO A 181 -14.63 -1.11 10.62
C PRO A 181 -15.12 -0.67 9.25
N ALA A 182 -16.29 -0.03 9.20
CA ALA A 182 -16.88 0.41 7.94
C ALA A 182 -16.16 1.62 7.31
N TYR A 183 -14.93 1.91 7.71
CA TYR A 183 -14.09 2.94 7.11
C TYR A 183 -13.56 2.48 5.76
N ARG A 184 -13.75 3.29 4.72
CA ARG A 184 -13.30 2.98 3.36
C ARG A 184 -11.78 2.73 3.35
N GLU A 185 -11.01 3.62 3.99
CA GLU A 185 -9.54 3.52 4.07
C GLU A 185 -9.11 2.17 4.65
N THR A 186 -9.72 1.73 5.76
CA THR A 186 -9.39 0.46 6.42
C THR A 186 -9.70 -0.74 5.53
N ARG A 187 -10.86 -0.76 4.89
CA ARG A 187 -11.23 -1.87 3.99
C ARG A 187 -10.34 -1.94 2.76
N ASP A 188 -9.98 -0.78 2.22
CA ASP A 188 -9.07 -0.68 1.07
C ASP A 188 -7.66 -1.13 1.46
N TYR A 189 -7.20 -0.77 2.66
CA TYR A 189 -5.92 -1.22 3.20
C TYR A 189 -5.86 -2.74 3.35
N VAL A 190 -6.81 -3.33 4.07
CA VAL A 190 -6.88 -4.79 4.25
C VAL A 190 -6.84 -5.50 2.89
N ARG A 191 -7.66 -5.07 1.93
CA ARG A 191 -7.69 -5.67 0.60
C ARG A 191 -6.34 -5.55 -0.12
N LYS A 192 -5.68 -4.37 -0.08
CA LYS A 192 -4.39 -4.13 -0.73
C LYS A 192 -3.30 -5.03 -0.15
N VAL A 193 -3.18 -5.08 1.18
CA VAL A 193 -2.16 -5.91 1.86
C VAL A 193 -2.42 -7.38 1.61
N SER A 194 -3.65 -7.88 1.80
CA SER A 194 -3.99 -9.28 1.56
C SER A 194 -3.76 -9.71 0.11
N SER A 195 -4.03 -8.80 -0.85
CA SER A 195 -3.76 -9.07 -2.27
C SER A 195 -2.25 -9.13 -2.56
N ALA A 196 -1.46 -8.22 -1.97
CA ALA A 196 -0.01 -8.15 -2.17
C ALA A 196 0.74 -9.30 -1.47
N ALA A 197 0.25 -9.73 -0.29
CA ALA A 197 0.82 -10.86 0.45
C ALA A 197 0.61 -12.20 -0.24
N GLY A 198 -0.14 -12.24 -1.34
CA GLY A 198 -0.64 -13.47 -1.95
C GLY A 198 -1.64 -14.14 -1.01
N ARG A 199 -2.62 -14.83 -1.56
CA ARG A 199 -3.39 -15.80 -0.80
C ARG A 199 -2.49 -17.01 -0.62
N GLY A 200 -1.59 -16.97 0.38
CA GLY A 200 -1.10 -18.22 0.93
C GLY A 200 -2.34 -19.04 1.30
N PRO A 201 -2.32 -20.38 1.20
CA PRO A 201 -3.42 -21.18 1.67
C PRO A 201 -3.79 -20.64 3.06
N ALA A 202 -5.08 -20.40 3.29
CA ALA A 202 -5.58 -19.97 4.58
C ALA A 202 -5.09 -21.01 5.60
N THR A 203 -3.90 -20.76 6.14
CA THR A 203 -3.39 -21.53 7.25
C THR A 203 -4.17 -21.00 8.44
N SER A 204 -5.37 -21.52 8.59
CA SER A 204 -6.11 -21.46 9.82
C SER A 204 -5.13 -21.87 10.90
N LEU A 205 -4.68 -20.91 11.71
CA LEU A 205 -3.89 -21.18 12.90
C LEU A 205 -4.79 -21.80 13.99
N ALA A 206 -5.47 -22.89 13.62
CA ALA A 206 -6.00 -23.81 14.60
C ALA A 206 -4.81 -24.58 15.20
N GLY A 207 -4.09 -23.92 16.13
CA GLY A 207 -3.09 -24.60 16.97
C GLY A 207 -1.75 -24.99 16.34
N GLY A 208 -1.48 -24.62 15.08
CA GLY A 208 -0.22 -24.95 14.40
C GLY A 208 0.81 -23.83 14.54
N ARG A 209 1.91 -24.08 15.21
CA ARG A 209 3.08 -23.19 15.28
C ARG A 209 3.66 -23.02 13.89
N LEU A 210 3.79 -21.76 13.41
CA LEU A 210 4.46 -21.48 12.14
C LEU A 210 5.93 -21.92 12.24
N VAL A 211 6.34 -22.80 11.34
CA VAL A 211 7.72 -23.27 11.25
C VAL A 211 8.41 -22.45 10.17
N VAL A 212 9.50 -21.79 10.52
CA VAL A 212 10.33 -21.06 9.56
C VAL A 212 11.65 -21.79 9.43
N TYR A 213 12.03 -22.06 8.19
CA TYR A 213 13.29 -22.70 7.83
C TYR A 213 14.28 -21.62 7.40
N LYS A 214 15.52 -21.69 7.90
CA LYS A 214 16.64 -20.83 7.54
C LYS A 214 17.72 -21.66 6.91
N TRP A 215 18.25 -21.24 5.78
CA TRP A 215 19.44 -21.82 5.15
C TRP A 215 20.36 -20.72 4.61
N LEU A 216 21.57 -21.08 4.26
CA LEU A 216 22.54 -20.17 3.66
C LEU A 216 22.62 -20.46 2.16
N GLU A 217 22.45 -19.45 1.34
CA GLU A 217 22.71 -19.51 -0.09
C GLU A 217 24.00 -18.74 -0.41
N ILE A 218 24.89 -19.33 -1.18
CA ILE A 218 26.12 -18.66 -1.60
C ILE A 218 25.84 -17.92 -2.90
N ILE A 219 25.82 -16.61 -2.84
CA ILE A 219 25.67 -15.73 -3.99
C ILE A 219 26.93 -14.86 -4.08
N ASP A 220 27.63 -14.91 -5.21
CA ASP A 220 28.90 -14.19 -5.44
C ASP A 220 29.94 -14.41 -4.31
N GLY A 221 30.05 -15.64 -3.81
CA GLY A 221 30.99 -16.03 -2.75
C GLY A 221 30.60 -15.54 -1.35
N ARG A 222 29.43 -14.96 -1.17
CA ARG A 222 28.89 -14.51 0.13
C ARG A 222 27.78 -15.43 0.59
N ALA A 223 27.82 -15.82 1.86
CA ALA A 223 26.75 -16.59 2.47
C ALA A 223 25.58 -15.65 2.86
N ILE A 224 24.49 -15.77 2.14
CA ILE A 224 23.27 -14.97 2.36
C ILE A 224 22.22 -15.85 3.02
N PRO A 225 21.71 -15.47 4.21
CA PRO A 225 20.65 -16.22 4.86
C PRO A 225 19.34 -16.07 4.07
N LYS A 226 18.69 -17.21 3.82
CA LYS A 226 17.36 -17.32 3.22
C LYS A 226 16.39 -17.90 4.24
N TYR A 227 15.14 -17.55 4.12
CA TYR A 227 14.07 -17.99 5.01
C TYR A 227 12.85 -18.39 4.20
N SER A 228 12.16 -19.45 4.62
CA SER A 228 10.90 -19.91 4.02
C SER A 228 10.02 -20.57 5.07
N THR A 229 8.72 -20.58 4.83
CA THR A 229 7.75 -21.42 5.56
C THR A 229 7.60 -22.80 4.94
N GLU A 230 8.20 -23.03 3.78
CA GLU A 230 8.28 -24.32 3.10
C GLU A 230 9.65 -24.93 3.32
N VAL A 231 9.70 -26.25 3.45
CA VAL A 231 10.97 -26.98 3.58
C VAL A 231 11.83 -26.76 2.35
N PRO A 232 13.08 -26.28 2.49
CA PRO A 232 13.97 -26.11 1.34
C PRO A 232 14.21 -27.45 0.62
N HIS A 233 14.13 -27.42 -0.70
CA HIS A 233 14.26 -28.63 -1.53
C HIS A 233 15.70 -29.19 -1.59
N SER A 234 16.71 -28.42 -1.13
CA SER A 234 18.11 -28.82 -1.11
C SER A 234 18.90 -28.05 -0.05
N GLY A 235 19.94 -28.67 0.52
CA GLY A 235 20.86 -28.06 1.46
C GLY A 235 20.49 -28.27 2.93
N SER A 236 21.44 -27.90 3.83
CA SER A 236 21.21 -27.91 5.27
C SER A 236 20.41 -26.69 5.68
N TYR A 237 19.40 -26.86 6.51
CA TYR A 237 18.58 -25.80 7.03
C TYR A 237 18.41 -25.87 8.55
N GLU A 238 18.16 -24.74 9.16
CA GLU A 238 17.85 -24.59 10.57
C GLU A 238 16.36 -24.28 10.75
N VAL A 239 15.72 -24.89 11.73
CA VAL A 239 14.35 -24.53 12.11
C VAL A 239 14.42 -23.40 13.12
N VAL A 240 13.95 -22.22 12.72
CA VAL A 240 13.86 -21.05 13.61
C VAL A 240 12.61 -21.23 14.45
N ARG A 241 12.78 -21.47 15.74
CA ARG A 241 11.70 -21.53 16.72
C ARG A 241 11.53 -20.14 17.35
N PRO A 242 10.30 -19.59 17.39
CA PRO A 242 10.04 -18.33 18.07
C PRO A 242 10.24 -18.45 19.58
#